data_f49c738d4c29b69c635867bb736dbc02
#
_entry.id   f49c738d4c29b69c635867bb736dbc02
#
_cell.length_a   1.000
_cell.length_b   1.000
_cell.length_c   1.000
_cell.angle_alpha   90.00
_cell.angle_beta   90.00
_cell.angle_gamma   90.00
#
_symmetry.space_group_name_H-M   'P 1'
#
loop_
_entity.id
_entity.type
_entity.pdbx_description
1 polymer ?
#
loop_
_entity_poly.entity_id
_entity_poly.type
_entity_poly.pdbx_seq_one_letter_code
_entity_poly.pdbx_strand_id
1 'polypeptide(L)'
;RFLLDLSFSEVGHTQLDGLVKGEESTFDLIIRTENPLKPHNRDDIRGIFRDALQISGYKGHMVFQDGSRFVEIGPLADDDGPNSHHGIEA
;
A
#
# COMPACT_ATOMS: atom_id res chain seq x y z
N ARG A 1 4.31 5.38 7.06
CA ARG A 1 3.76 5.12 5.73
C ARG A 1 4.83 4.53 4.82
N PHE A 2 4.45 3.57 4.01
CA PHE A 2 5.37 3.05 2.99
C PHE A 2 4.66 2.98 1.65
N LEU A 3 5.45 3.12 0.59
CA LEU A 3 4.97 2.98 -0.79
C LEU A 3 5.91 2.01 -1.49
N LEU A 4 5.36 1.00 -2.13
CA LEU A 4 6.14 0.01 -2.84
C LEU A 4 5.57 -0.16 -4.24
N ASP A 5 6.41 0.07 -5.25
CA ASP A 5 6.02 -0.08 -6.64
C ASP A 5 6.50 -1.42 -7.16
N LEU A 6 5.59 -2.14 -7.81
CA LEU A 6 5.85 -3.45 -8.39
C LEU A 6 5.28 -3.48 -9.79
N SER A 7 5.67 -4.48 -10.57
CA SER A 7 5.14 -4.65 -11.91
C SER A 7 4.79 -6.12 -12.11
N PHE A 8 3.57 -6.37 -12.52
CA PHE A 8 3.08 -7.72 -12.78
C PHE A 8 2.56 -7.81 -14.20
N SER A 9 2.72 -8.99 -14.82
CA SER A 9 2.35 -9.17 -16.22
C SER A 9 0.85 -9.02 -16.44
N GLU A 10 0.01 -9.40 -15.49
CA GLU A 10 -1.44 -9.38 -15.69
C GLU A 10 -2.06 -8.03 -15.38
N VAL A 11 -1.66 -7.43 -14.27
CA VAL A 11 -2.30 -6.20 -13.81
C VAL A 11 -1.46 -4.97 -14.05
N GLY A 12 -0.22 -5.17 -14.51
CA GLY A 12 0.67 -4.04 -14.81
C GLY A 12 1.27 -3.43 -13.57
N HIS A 13 1.39 -2.12 -13.59
CA HIS A 13 1.97 -1.38 -12.47
C HIS A 13 1.07 -1.53 -11.25
N THR A 14 1.68 -1.86 -10.13
CA THR A 14 0.98 -2.06 -8.85
C THR A 14 1.70 -1.28 -7.77
N GLN A 15 0.94 -0.62 -6.94
CA GLN A 15 1.51 0.13 -5.83
C GLN A 15 0.86 -0.29 -4.53
N LEU A 16 1.69 -0.66 -3.57
CA LEU A 16 1.24 -0.92 -2.21
C LEU A 16 1.48 0.34 -1.40
N ASP A 17 0.41 0.86 -0.81
CA ASP A 17 0.45 2.09 -0.03
C ASP A 17 -0.05 1.74 1.37
N GLY A 18 0.87 1.61 2.30
CA GLY A 18 0.56 1.15 3.65
C GLY A 18 0.82 2.21 4.70
N LEU A 19 -0.04 2.20 5.71
CA LEU A 19 0.12 3.07 6.86
C LEU A 19 0.06 2.21 8.12
N VAL A 20 1.18 2.15 8.81
CA VAL A 20 1.30 1.41 10.05
C VAL A 20 1.43 2.37 11.20
N LYS A 21 0.58 2.21 12.21
CA LYS A 21 0.65 3.01 13.44
C LYS A 21 0.87 2.04 14.59
N GLY A 22 2.13 1.89 15.01
CA GLY A 22 2.49 0.90 16.00
C GLY A 22 1.85 1.12 17.35
N GLU A 23 1.74 2.38 17.77
CA GLU A 23 1.15 2.69 19.06
C GLU A 23 -0.32 2.34 19.13
N GLU A 24 -1.01 2.43 18.00
CA GLU A 24 -2.43 2.09 17.92
C GLU A 24 -2.64 0.67 17.46
N SER A 25 -1.59 0.01 17.04
CA SER A 25 -1.64 -1.34 16.47
C SER A 25 -2.59 -1.39 15.28
N THR A 26 -2.46 -0.43 14.36
CA THR A 26 -3.28 -0.39 13.16
C THR A 26 -2.42 -0.48 11.91
N PHE A 27 -2.97 -1.10 10.88
CA PHE A 27 -2.31 -1.25 9.59
C PHE A 27 -3.36 -1.13 8.50
N ASP A 28 -3.29 -0.05 7.73
CA ASP A 28 -4.19 0.19 6.60
C ASP A 28 -3.40 0.08 5.31
N LEU A 29 -4.01 -0.55 4.31
CA LEU A 29 -3.34 -0.83 3.05
C LEU A 29 -4.24 -0.48 1.88
N ILE A 30 -3.67 0.24 0.92
CA ILE A 30 -4.30 0.46 -0.38
C ILE A 30 -3.46 -0.25 -1.41
N ILE A 31 -4.11 -1.07 -2.23
CA ILE A 31 -3.45 -1.75 -3.35
C ILE A 31 -3.98 -1.12 -4.62
N ARG A 32 -3.12 -0.40 -5.32
CA ARG A 32 -3.46 0.26 -6.58
C ARG A 32 -2.88 -0.55 -7.71
N THR A 33 -3.71 -0.85 -8.70
CA THR A 33 -3.27 -1.61 -9.87
C THR A 33 -3.67 -0.86 -11.14
N GLU A 34 -2.86 -1.02 -12.18
CA GLU A 34 -3.15 -0.42 -13.47
C GLU A 34 -4.41 -1.01 -14.07
N ASN A 35 -4.54 -2.32 -13.98
CA ASN A 35 -5.71 -3.04 -14.44
C ASN A 35 -6.35 -3.78 -13.27
N PRO A 36 -7.66 -4.03 -13.31
CA PRO A 36 -8.33 -4.65 -12.16
C PRO A 36 -7.87 -6.09 -11.93
N LEU A 37 -7.76 -6.44 -10.67
CA LEU A 37 -7.51 -7.82 -10.26
C LEU A 37 -8.77 -8.66 -10.46
N LYS A 38 -8.58 -9.92 -10.80
CA LYS A 38 -9.71 -10.85 -10.86
C LYS A 38 -10.29 -11.05 -9.46
N PRO A 39 -11.61 -11.29 -9.36
CA PRO A 39 -12.25 -11.40 -8.04
C PRO A 39 -11.61 -12.43 -7.13
N HIS A 40 -11.24 -13.60 -7.64
CA HIS A 40 -10.64 -14.62 -6.76
C HIS A 40 -9.27 -14.19 -6.25
N ASN A 41 -8.51 -13.41 -7.03
CA ASN A 41 -7.23 -12.90 -6.58
C ASN A 41 -7.42 -11.86 -5.47
N ARG A 42 -8.44 -11.02 -5.60
CA ARG A 42 -8.76 -10.08 -4.53
C ARG A 42 -9.14 -10.80 -3.26
N ASP A 43 -9.95 -11.85 -3.38
CA ASP A 43 -10.37 -12.62 -2.21
C ASP A 43 -9.19 -13.30 -1.53
N ASP A 44 -8.26 -13.84 -2.31
CA ASP A 44 -7.05 -14.45 -1.77
C ASP A 44 -6.22 -13.43 -1.00
N ILE A 45 -6.05 -12.25 -1.58
CA ILE A 45 -5.26 -11.20 -0.96
C ILE A 45 -5.94 -10.72 0.32
N ARG A 46 -7.27 -10.57 0.30
CA ARG A 46 -8.01 -10.20 1.50
C ARG A 46 -7.82 -11.22 2.60
N GLY A 47 -7.83 -12.50 2.24
CA GLY A 47 -7.62 -13.57 3.20
C GLY A 47 -6.25 -13.51 3.84
N ILE A 48 -5.22 -13.28 3.03
CA ILE A 48 -3.85 -13.14 3.54
C ILE A 48 -3.75 -11.95 4.49
N PHE A 49 -4.34 -10.82 4.09
CA PHE A 49 -4.32 -9.63 4.92
C PHE A 49 -5.03 -9.85 6.25
N ARG A 50 -6.22 -10.46 6.22
CA ARG A 50 -6.97 -10.76 7.43
C ARG A 50 -6.18 -11.69 8.36
N ASP A 51 -5.55 -12.72 7.81
CA ASP A 51 -4.77 -13.65 8.60
C ASP A 51 -3.56 -12.95 9.23
N ALA A 52 -2.93 -12.07 8.49
CA ALA A 52 -1.80 -11.30 9.00
C ALA A 52 -2.22 -10.42 10.17
N LEU A 53 -3.40 -9.79 10.08
CA LEU A 53 -3.91 -8.99 11.17
C LEU A 53 -4.18 -9.85 12.42
N GLN A 54 -4.75 -11.03 12.22
CA GLN A 54 -5.03 -11.93 13.35
C GLN A 54 -3.75 -12.35 14.05
N ILE A 55 -2.75 -12.72 13.27
CA ILE A 55 -1.48 -13.20 13.82
C ILE A 55 -0.76 -12.08 14.56
N SER A 56 -0.79 -10.87 14.01
CA SER A 56 -0.06 -9.74 14.58
C SER A 56 -0.79 -9.05 15.72
N GLY A 57 -2.09 -9.25 15.82
CA GLY A 57 -2.90 -8.51 16.78
C GLY A 57 -3.25 -7.11 16.32
N TYR A 58 -2.90 -6.77 15.09
CA TYR A 58 -3.23 -5.46 14.53
C TYR A 58 -4.64 -5.44 14.00
N LYS A 59 -5.20 -4.23 13.87
CA LYS A 59 -6.47 -3.98 13.20
C LYS A 59 -6.22 -3.10 12.00
N GLY A 60 -7.07 -3.21 11.00
CA GLY A 60 -6.89 -2.35 9.84
C GLY A 60 -7.86 -2.66 8.72
N HIS A 61 -7.68 -1.93 7.64
CA HIS A 61 -8.53 -2.04 6.46
C HIS A 61 -7.66 -2.13 5.23
N MET A 62 -8.20 -2.77 4.20
CA MET A 62 -7.54 -2.86 2.91
C MET A 62 -8.54 -2.53 1.83
N VAL A 63 -8.11 -1.75 0.85
CA VAL A 63 -8.95 -1.42 -0.31
C VAL A 63 -8.15 -1.64 -1.58
N PHE A 64 -8.87 -1.93 -2.65
CA PHE A 64 -8.30 -2.05 -3.99
C PHE A 64 -8.75 -0.86 -4.83
N GLN A 65 -7.82 -0.31 -5.61
CA GLN A 65 -8.11 0.76 -6.56
C GLN A 65 -7.47 0.39 -7.89
N ASP A 66 -8.24 0.38 -8.96
CA ASP A 66 -7.71 0.08 -10.28
C ASP A 66 -7.87 1.28 -11.20
N GLY A 67 -7.07 1.29 -12.27
CA GLY A 67 -7.09 2.37 -13.24
C GLY A 67 -6.87 3.73 -12.62
N SER A 68 -6.33 3.77 -11.43
CA SER A 68 -6.31 4.97 -10.63
C SER A 68 -4.95 5.66 -10.70
N ARG A 69 -4.91 6.80 -10.03
CA ARG A 69 -3.71 7.57 -9.92
C ARG A 69 -2.79 6.97 -8.87
N PHE A 70 -1.57 6.71 -9.29
CA PHE A 70 -0.56 6.24 -8.36
C PHE A 70 0.05 7.44 -7.64
N VAL A 71 0.45 7.21 -6.39
CA VAL A 71 1.19 8.22 -5.67
C VAL A 71 2.60 8.26 -6.24
N GLU A 72 3.05 9.45 -6.58
CA GLU A 72 4.37 9.60 -7.17
C GLU A 72 5.44 9.47 -6.09
N ILE A 73 6.39 8.57 -6.33
CA ILE A 73 7.52 8.39 -5.43
C ILE A 73 8.67 9.15 -6.04
N GLY A 74 8.88 10.36 -5.54
CA GLY A 74 9.93 11.21 -6.06
C GLY A 74 11.28 10.87 -5.46
N PRO A 75 12.32 11.53 -5.97
CA PRO A 75 13.63 11.38 -5.34
C PRO A 75 13.59 11.93 -3.91
N LEU A 76 14.45 11.39 -3.09
CA LEU A 76 14.45 11.74 -1.68
C LEU A 76 14.92 13.15 -1.38
N ALA A 77 15.24 13.86 -2.33
CA ALA A 77 15.65 15.23 -2.11
C ALA A 77 14.58 16.01 -1.43
N ASP A 78 14.47 15.84 -1.73
CA ASP A 78 13.93 16.53 -1.43
C ASP A 78 13.22 16.79 -0.66
N ASP A 79 13.26 16.67 -0.59
CA ASP A 79 12.73 16.72 0.08
C ASP A 79 12.46 17.11 0.76
N ASP A 80 12.74 17.55 0.84
CA ASP A 80 12.61 17.79 1.41
C ASP A 80 12.49 18.10 2.04
N GLY A 81 12.83 18.65 1.95
CA GLY A 81 13.00 18.93 2.50
C GLY A 81 12.56 19.04 3.17
N PRO A 82 12.62 19.72 3.41
CA PRO A 82 12.24 19.60 4.15
C PRO A 82 11.37 19.13 4.37
N ASN A 83 11.35 19.27 4.28
CA ASN A 83 10.77 18.67 4.15
C ASN A 83 10.34 17.86 4.23
N SER A 84 10.50 18.09 4.22
CA SER A 84 10.41 17.38 3.98
C SER A 84 10.08 16.48 4.09
N HIS A 85 10.30 16.57 4.15
CA HIS A 85 10.33 15.78 4.00
C HIS A 85 10.04 14.92 4.01
N HIS A 86 10.16 14.85 3.95
CA HIS A 86 10.12 14.07 3.70
C HIS A 86 9.87 12.98 3.58
N GLY A 87 9.80 12.95 3.37
CA GLY A 87 9.78 12.04 3.32
C GLY A 87 9.52 11.23 3.61
N ILE A 88 9.71 11.11 3.70
CA ILE A 88 9.71 10.33 4.15
C ILE A 88 9.34 10.38 4.95
N GLU A 89 9.13 10.92 5.08
CA GLU A 89 8.83 10.91 5.74
C GLU A 89 8.58 10.42 6.44
N ALA A 90 8.61 10.44 6.56
CA ALA A 90 8.51 9.95 7.13
C ALA A 90 8.47 9.65 7.43
#